data_ca085c4826d4b1e40f1b7266c152eba9
#
_entry.id   ca085c4826d4b1e40f1b7266c152eba9
#
_cell.length_a   1.000
_cell.length_b   1.000
_cell.length_c   1.000
_cell.angle_alpha   90.00
_cell.angle_beta   90.00
_cell.angle_gamma   90.00
#
_symmetry.space_group_name_H-M   'P 1'
#
loop_
_entity.id
_entity.type
_entity.pdbx_description
1 polymer ?
#
loop_
_entity_poly.entity_id
_entity_poly.type
_entity_poly.pdbx_seq_one_letter_code
_entity_poly.pdbx_strand_id
1 'polypeptide(L)'
;MNRFVKTINRVSLIQQIIIGLIIGILTALYVPDVANELALLGVLFVGALKGIAPILVFFLVIAAISKHRSGQKTGMGSVITLYLLGTFLSAALAVVVSFMFPTTLHLAASAADAAPPQGIVEVMKTLLKNIVDNPVKALMTANYIGILGWALIIGGALRHAPMNTKEVMESIAQAITTVVGWIIRFAPLGIMGLVALSLIHI
;
A
#
# COMPACT_ATOMS: atom_id res chain seq x y z
N MET A 1 -29.04 15.15 11.43
CA MET A 1 -27.60 14.88 11.23
C MET A 1 -26.86 15.58 12.38
N ASN A 2 -26.37 14.77 13.35
CA ASN A 2 -25.97 15.21 14.69
C ASN A 2 -24.80 16.21 14.69
N ARG A 3 -24.82 17.16 15.64
CA ARG A 3 -23.75 18.17 15.88
C ARG A 3 -22.34 17.53 15.92
N PHE A 4 -22.21 16.33 16.44
CA PHE A 4 -20.95 15.54 16.46
C PHE A 4 -20.34 15.32 15.09
N VAL A 5 -21.12 14.93 14.08
CA VAL A 5 -20.65 14.69 12.70
C VAL A 5 -20.15 15.99 12.05
N LYS A 6 -20.78 17.14 12.35
CA LYS A 6 -20.34 18.46 11.87
C LYS A 6 -19.02 18.91 12.48
N THR A 7 -18.75 18.55 13.73
CA THR A 7 -17.51 18.92 14.44
C THR A 7 -16.33 18.06 13.93
N ILE A 8 -16.55 16.76 13.72
CA ILE A 8 -15.52 15.84 13.17
C ILE A 8 -15.12 16.25 11.75
N ASN A 9 -16.05 16.72 10.93
CA ASN A 9 -15.74 17.20 9.57
C ASN A 9 -14.99 18.55 9.51
N ARG A 10 -14.85 19.27 10.62
CA ARG A 10 -14.05 20.50 10.70
C ARG A 10 -12.59 20.27 11.08
N VAL A 11 -12.29 19.11 11.66
CA VAL A 11 -10.93 18.72 12.05
C VAL A 11 -10.27 18.00 10.87
N SER A 12 -9.04 18.39 10.51
CA SER A 12 -8.33 17.72 9.43
C SER A 12 -8.09 16.25 9.77
N LEU A 13 -8.05 15.38 8.74
CA LEU A 13 -7.81 13.95 8.94
C LEU A 13 -6.51 13.69 9.72
N ILE A 14 -5.47 14.51 9.47
CA ILE A 14 -4.19 14.41 10.17
C ILE A 14 -4.35 14.66 11.67
N GLN A 15 -5.11 15.70 12.04
CA GLN A 15 -5.37 15.98 13.46
C GLN A 15 -6.16 14.86 14.14
N GLN A 16 -7.13 14.26 13.43
CA GLN A 16 -7.86 13.09 13.94
C GLN A 16 -6.95 11.90 14.16
N ILE A 17 -5.99 11.66 13.24
CA ILE A 17 -4.99 10.59 13.37
C ILE A 17 -4.08 10.84 14.59
N ILE A 18 -3.61 12.07 14.79
CA ILE A 18 -2.79 12.43 15.95
C ILE A 18 -3.55 12.19 17.26
N ILE A 19 -4.83 12.58 17.32
CA ILE A 19 -5.69 12.33 18.48
C ILE A 19 -5.86 10.81 18.70
N GLY A 20 -6.14 10.06 17.64
CA GLY A 20 -6.24 8.60 17.69
C GLY A 20 -4.96 7.93 18.20
N LEU A 21 -3.80 8.39 17.74
CA LEU A 21 -2.49 7.92 18.19
C LEU A 21 -2.28 8.17 19.69
N ILE A 22 -2.57 9.39 20.18
CA ILE A 22 -2.44 9.73 21.60
C ILE A 22 -3.38 8.85 22.45
N ILE A 23 -4.64 8.68 22.03
CA ILE A 23 -5.60 7.81 22.73
C ILE A 23 -5.10 6.36 22.73
N GLY A 24 -4.57 5.84 21.58
CA GLY A 24 -4.02 4.50 21.49
C GLY A 24 -2.86 4.26 22.46
N ILE A 25 -1.94 5.22 22.60
CA ILE A 25 -0.84 5.17 23.58
C ILE A 25 -1.38 5.16 25.01
N LEU A 26 -2.29 6.07 25.34
CA LEU A 26 -2.83 6.17 26.68
C LEU A 26 -3.62 4.91 27.09
N THR A 27 -4.43 4.35 26.18
CA THR A 27 -5.16 3.10 26.46
C THR A 27 -4.23 1.92 26.66
N ALA A 28 -3.16 1.80 25.87
CA ALA A 28 -2.17 0.73 26.03
C ALA A 28 -1.45 0.81 27.39
N LEU A 29 -1.14 2.02 27.88
CA LEU A 29 -0.42 2.22 29.13
C LEU A 29 -1.30 2.07 30.38
N TYR A 30 -2.55 2.53 30.33
CA TYR A 30 -3.40 2.61 31.54
C TYR A 30 -4.49 1.54 31.58
N VAL A 31 -4.95 1.02 30.45
CA VAL A 31 -6.07 0.07 30.37
C VAL A 31 -5.80 -0.99 29.31
N PRO A 32 -4.86 -1.94 29.55
CA PRO A 32 -4.44 -2.96 28.56
C PRO A 32 -5.58 -3.81 28.02
N ASP A 33 -6.59 -4.11 28.83
CA ASP A 33 -7.76 -4.91 28.40
C ASP A 33 -8.54 -4.20 27.28
N VAL A 34 -8.79 -2.90 27.43
CA VAL A 34 -9.45 -2.09 26.39
C VAL A 34 -8.56 -1.95 25.15
N ALA A 35 -7.25 -1.85 25.34
CA ALA A 35 -6.31 -1.75 24.24
C ALA A 35 -6.31 -3.01 23.37
N ASN A 36 -6.48 -4.22 23.94
CA ASN A 36 -6.65 -5.47 23.21
C ASN A 36 -7.92 -5.46 22.32
N GLU A 37 -9.03 -4.94 22.83
CA GLU A 37 -10.26 -4.82 22.02
C GLU A 37 -10.08 -3.79 20.88
N LEU A 38 -9.40 -2.68 21.16
CA LEU A 38 -9.08 -1.67 20.13
C LEU A 38 -8.13 -2.20 19.05
N ALA A 39 -7.27 -3.16 19.37
CA ALA A 39 -6.35 -3.79 18.43
C ALA A 39 -7.09 -4.39 17.22
N LEU A 40 -8.29 -4.91 17.40
CA LEU A 40 -9.13 -5.43 16.32
C LEU A 40 -9.40 -4.37 15.25
N LEU A 41 -9.65 -3.11 15.64
CA LEU A 41 -9.88 -2.01 14.69
C LEU A 41 -8.64 -1.77 13.81
N GLY A 42 -7.46 -1.88 14.40
CA GLY A 42 -6.18 -1.77 13.67
C GLY A 42 -6.00 -2.90 12.66
N VAL A 43 -6.25 -4.13 13.07
CA VAL A 43 -6.16 -5.31 12.20
C VAL A 43 -7.14 -5.21 11.03
N LEU A 44 -8.40 -4.83 11.31
CA LEU A 44 -9.43 -4.65 10.27
C LEU A 44 -9.07 -3.54 9.29
N PHE A 45 -8.55 -2.42 9.77
CA PHE A 45 -8.13 -1.30 8.94
C PHE A 45 -6.99 -1.70 7.97
N VAL A 46 -5.94 -2.34 8.49
CA VAL A 46 -4.83 -2.82 7.65
C VAL A 46 -5.29 -3.92 6.71
N GLY A 47 -6.14 -4.84 7.19
CA GLY A 47 -6.75 -5.89 6.37
C GLY A 47 -7.53 -5.31 5.19
N ALA A 48 -8.36 -4.29 5.43
CA ALA A 48 -9.11 -3.61 4.37
C ALA A 48 -8.19 -2.93 3.34
N LEU A 49 -7.12 -2.23 3.80
CA LEU A 49 -6.15 -1.62 2.89
C LEU A 49 -5.39 -2.67 2.07
N LYS A 50 -4.91 -3.74 2.71
CA LYS A 50 -4.22 -4.84 2.02
C LYS A 50 -5.12 -5.55 1.02
N GLY A 51 -6.41 -5.71 1.33
CA GLY A 51 -7.36 -6.38 0.46
C GLY A 51 -7.71 -5.57 -0.78
N ILE A 52 -7.86 -4.24 -0.68
CA ILE A 52 -8.26 -3.39 -1.81
C ILE A 52 -7.07 -2.99 -2.71
N ALA A 53 -5.85 -2.94 -2.17
CA ALA A 53 -4.69 -2.42 -2.87
C ALA A 53 -4.36 -3.16 -4.18
N PRO A 54 -4.37 -4.51 -4.26
CA PRO A 54 -4.14 -5.25 -5.50
C PRO A 54 -5.14 -4.88 -6.61
N ILE A 55 -6.42 -4.79 -6.26
CA ILE A 55 -7.50 -4.46 -7.19
C ILE A 55 -7.36 -3.01 -7.68
N LEU A 56 -7.06 -2.08 -6.77
CA LEU A 56 -6.82 -0.68 -7.10
C LEU A 56 -5.70 -0.55 -8.12
N VAL A 57 -4.52 -1.13 -7.84
CA VAL A 57 -3.36 -1.05 -8.73
C VAL A 57 -3.68 -1.63 -10.09
N PHE A 58 -4.34 -2.78 -10.15
CA PHE A 58 -4.72 -3.45 -11.39
C PHE A 58 -5.56 -2.55 -12.30
N PHE A 59 -6.72 -2.08 -11.82
CA PHE A 59 -7.62 -1.28 -12.62
C PHE A 59 -7.09 0.12 -12.93
N LEU A 60 -6.34 0.73 -11.99
CA LEU A 60 -5.76 2.05 -12.18
C LEU A 60 -4.71 2.04 -13.30
N VAL A 61 -3.86 1.01 -13.33
CA VAL A 61 -2.83 0.86 -14.39
C VAL A 61 -3.49 0.55 -15.73
N ILE A 62 -4.51 -0.34 -15.78
CA ILE A 62 -5.26 -0.61 -17.01
C ILE A 62 -5.86 0.68 -17.56
N ALA A 63 -6.57 1.46 -16.73
CA ALA A 63 -7.18 2.72 -17.13
C ALA A 63 -6.14 3.72 -17.66
N ALA A 64 -5.02 3.87 -16.95
CA ALA A 64 -3.94 4.78 -17.35
C ALA A 64 -3.31 4.39 -18.70
N ILE A 65 -2.99 3.11 -18.90
CA ILE A 65 -2.36 2.62 -20.13
C ILE A 65 -3.33 2.64 -21.31
N SER A 66 -4.60 2.26 -21.12
CA SER A 66 -5.61 2.25 -22.19
C SER A 66 -5.88 3.63 -22.77
N LYS A 67 -5.79 4.70 -21.96
CA LYS A 67 -6.00 6.09 -22.39
C LYS A 67 -4.75 6.77 -22.96
N HIS A 68 -3.56 6.19 -22.76
CA HIS A 68 -2.33 6.82 -23.21
C HIS A 68 -2.29 6.94 -24.75
N ARG A 69 -2.32 8.17 -25.24
CA ARG A 69 -2.19 8.48 -26.67
C ARG A 69 -0.71 8.52 -27.06
N SER A 70 -0.35 7.78 -28.14
CA SER A 70 1.00 7.87 -28.73
C SER A 70 1.26 9.29 -29.22
N GLY A 71 2.35 9.91 -28.76
CA GLY A 71 2.75 11.27 -29.18
C GLY A 71 2.56 12.37 -28.14
N GLN A 72 1.90 12.12 -27.01
CA GLN A 72 1.96 13.06 -25.89
C GLN A 72 3.36 13.04 -25.28
N LYS A 73 4.03 14.21 -25.29
CA LYS A 73 5.28 14.43 -24.52
C LYS A 73 4.91 14.41 -23.03
N THR A 74 4.76 13.24 -22.48
CA THR A 74 4.63 13.06 -21.03
C THR A 74 6.01 13.30 -20.46
N GLY A 75 6.17 14.13 -19.45
CA GLY A 75 7.44 14.33 -18.73
C GLY A 75 7.91 13.09 -17.96
N MET A 76 7.65 11.91 -18.53
CA MET A 76 7.90 10.60 -17.96
C MET A 76 9.38 10.40 -17.60
N GLY A 77 10.30 10.96 -18.40
CA GLY A 77 11.73 10.92 -18.12
C GLY A 77 12.08 11.57 -16.78
N SER A 78 11.56 12.76 -16.53
CA SER A 78 11.78 13.47 -15.25
C SER A 78 11.20 12.71 -14.07
N VAL A 79 10.01 12.10 -14.22
CA VAL A 79 9.38 11.30 -13.16
C VAL A 79 10.21 10.06 -12.84
N ILE A 80 10.68 9.33 -13.87
CA ILE A 80 11.53 8.15 -13.70
C ILE A 80 12.86 8.53 -13.04
N THR A 81 13.50 9.61 -13.49
CA THR A 81 14.76 10.09 -12.92
C THR A 81 14.61 10.47 -11.45
N LEU A 82 13.56 11.22 -11.08
CA LEU A 82 13.29 11.59 -9.69
C LEU A 82 12.98 10.35 -8.83
N TYR A 83 12.25 9.38 -9.38
CA TYR A 83 11.96 8.13 -8.68
C TYR A 83 13.25 7.33 -8.40
N LEU A 84 14.12 7.16 -9.40
CA LEU A 84 15.38 6.44 -9.25
C LEU A 84 16.32 7.17 -8.27
N LEU A 85 16.44 8.49 -8.38
CA LEU A 85 17.23 9.31 -7.45
C LEU A 85 16.68 9.21 -6.02
N GLY A 86 15.37 9.33 -5.82
CA GLY A 86 14.75 9.22 -4.51
C GLY A 86 14.97 7.83 -3.89
N THR A 87 14.82 6.76 -4.68
CA THR A 87 15.06 5.39 -4.22
C THR A 87 16.53 5.19 -3.84
N PHE A 88 17.46 5.66 -4.67
CA PHE A 88 18.90 5.57 -4.41
C PHE A 88 19.29 6.34 -3.14
N LEU A 89 18.83 7.59 -3.00
CA LEU A 89 19.09 8.41 -1.82
C LEU A 89 18.50 7.79 -0.55
N SER A 90 17.30 7.24 -0.62
CA SER A 90 16.68 6.55 0.50
C SER A 90 17.47 5.32 0.92
N ALA A 91 17.92 4.50 -0.04
CA ALA A 91 18.76 3.34 0.24
C ALA A 91 20.12 3.74 0.83
N ALA A 92 20.75 4.77 0.28
CA ALA A 92 22.02 5.29 0.79
C ALA A 92 21.88 5.82 2.23
N LEU A 93 20.80 6.56 2.50
CA LEU A 93 20.51 7.06 3.84
C LEU A 93 20.31 5.91 4.84
N ALA A 94 19.53 4.88 4.45
CA ALA A 94 19.30 3.72 5.30
C ALA A 94 20.62 2.99 5.66
N VAL A 95 21.52 2.83 4.69
CA VAL A 95 22.83 2.25 4.91
C VAL A 95 23.68 3.11 5.87
N VAL A 96 23.74 4.43 5.64
CA VAL A 96 24.48 5.35 6.50
C VAL A 96 23.96 5.31 7.94
N VAL A 97 22.63 5.38 8.12
CA VAL A 97 22.01 5.33 9.46
C VAL A 97 22.26 3.98 10.13
N SER A 98 22.21 2.87 9.39
CA SER A 98 22.53 1.54 9.92
C SER A 98 23.98 1.42 10.42
N PHE A 99 24.93 2.06 9.74
CA PHE A 99 26.33 2.12 10.23
C PHE A 99 26.51 3.04 11.42
N MET A 100 25.76 4.14 11.49
CA MET A 100 25.83 5.08 12.62
C MET A 100 25.18 4.53 13.90
N PHE A 101 24.13 3.70 13.75
CA PHE A 101 23.37 3.11 14.85
C PHE A 101 23.28 1.59 14.68
N PRO A 102 24.40 0.85 14.88
CA PRO A 102 24.38 -0.59 14.74
C PRO A 102 23.50 -1.21 15.83
N THR A 103 22.39 -1.83 15.43
CA THR A 103 21.50 -2.59 16.30
C THR A 103 21.68 -4.08 16.04
N THR A 104 21.91 -4.86 17.08
CA THR A 104 21.92 -6.33 16.99
C THR A 104 20.47 -6.81 16.99
N LEU A 105 20.01 -7.28 15.83
CA LEU A 105 18.69 -7.92 15.72
C LEU A 105 18.81 -9.37 16.20
N HIS A 106 18.16 -9.70 17.31
CA HIS A 106 17.94 -11.09 17.69
C HIS A 106 16.78 -11.64 16.83
N LEU A 107 17.13 -12.25 15.70
CA LEU A 107 16.14 -12.92 14.86
C LEU A 107 15.63 -14.15 15.61
N ALA A 108 14.32 -14.25 15.85
CA ALA A 108 13.69 -15.45 16.34
C ALA A 108 13.97 -16.61 15.33
N ALA A 109 14.22 -17.80 15.85
CA ALA A 109 14.67 -18.96 15.06
C ALA A 109 13.74 -19.34 13.87
N SER A 110 12.50 -18.85 13.83
CA SER A 110 11.57 -19.01 12.71
C SER A 110 11.94 -18.25 11.44
N ALA A 111 12.91 -17.32 11.47
CA ALA A 111 13.43 -16.66 10.29
C ALA A 111 14.56 -17.43 9.59
N ALA A 112 14.97 -18.56 10.14
CA ALA A 112 16.06 -19.39 9.60
C ALA A 112 15.72 -20.08 8.26
N ASP A 113 14.43 -20.15 7.87
CA ASP A 113 14.00 -20.74 6.60
C ASP A 113 14.06 -19.78 5.40
N ALA A 114 14.30 -18.50 5.64
CA ALA A 114 14.50 -17.52 4.57
C ALA A 114 15.98 -17.48 4.17
N ALA A 115 16.47 -18.48 3.45
CA ALA A 115 17.79 -18.43 2.85
C ALA A 115 17.87 -17.19 1.93
N PRO A 116 18.89 -16.31 2.11
CA PRO A 116 19.06 -15.18 1.20
C PRO A 116 19.27 -15.70 -0.23
N PRO A 117 18.72 -15.01 -1.25
CA PRO A 117 18.85 -15.44 -2.64
C PRO A 117 20.33 -15.60 -3.00
N GLN A 118 20.70 -16.76 -3.56
CA GLN A 118 22.11 -17.16 -3.82
C GLN A 118 22.75 -16.39 -4.98
N GLY A 119 22.05 -15.39 -5.56
CA GLY A 119 22.61 -14.52 -6.59
C GLY A 119 21.54 -13.77 -7.39
N ILE A 120 22.02 -12.77 -8.13
CA ILE A 120 21.16 -11.90 -8.96
C ILE A 120 20.36 -12.69 -10.01
N VAL A 121 20.92 -13.79 -10.51
CA VAL A 121 20.26 -14.67 -11.50
C VAL A 121 19.02 -15.36 -10.91
N GLU A 122 19.07 -15.80 -9.68
CA GLU A 122 17.94 -16.43 -8.99
C GLU A 122 16.82 -15.41 -8.73
N VAL A 123 17.19 -14.20 -8.29
CA VAL A 123 16.25 -13.09 -8.14
C VAL A 123 15.55 -12.77 -9.47
N MET A 124 16.32 -12.66 -10.56
CA MET A 124 15.76 -12.38 -11.89
C MET A 124 14.81 -13.49 -12.38
N LYS A 125 15.17 -14.77 -12.17
CA LYS A 125 14.28 -15.90 -12.48
C LYS A 125 12.98 -15.84 -11.71
N THR A 126 13.03 -15.52 -10.42
CA THR A 126 11.85 -15.38 -9.56
C THR A 126 10.97 -14.21 -10.02
N LEU A 127 11.56 -13.07 -10.35
CA LEU A 127 10.83 -11.92 -10.89
C LEU A 127 10.11 -12.26 -12.20
N LEU A 128 10.79 -12.93 -13.14
CA LEU A 128 10.19 -13.35 -14.41
C LEU A 128 9.03 -14.33 -14.20
N LYS A 129 9.19 -15.31 -13.30
CA LYS A 129 8.09 -16.22 -12.95
C LYS A 129 6.90 -15.48 -12.34
N ASN A 130 7.14 -14.50 -11.48
CA ASN A 130 6.10 -13.72 -10.85
C ASN A 130 5.32 -12.84 -11.85
N ILE A 131 5.95 -12.36 -12.92
CA ILE A 131 5.27 -11.58 -13.98
C ILE A 131 4.26 -12.46 -14.73
N VAL A 132 4.60 -13.73 -14.98
CA VAL A 132 3.79 -14.66 -15.79
C VAL A 132 2.85 -15.51 -14.93
N ASP A 133 2.80 -15.30 -13.62
CA ASP A 133 1.88 -16.01 -12.72
C ASP A 133 0.41 -15.76 -13.13
N ASN A 134 -0.48 -16.66 -12.74
CA ASN A 134 -1.92 -16.52 -13.00
C ASN A 134 -2.44 -15.17 -12.49
N PRO A 135 -3.14 -14.37 -13.31
CA PRO A 135 -3.59 -13.02 -12.92
C PRO A 135 -4.53 -13.03 -11.70
N VAL A 136 -5.38 -14.03 -11.58
CA VAL A 136 -6.28 -14.16 -10.42
C VAL A 136 -5.48 -14.49 -9.16
N LYS A 137 -4.52 -15.42 -9.27
CA LYS A 137 -3.63 -15.75 -8.16
C LYS A 137 -2.77 -14.56 -7.76
N ALA A 138 -2.24 -13.80 -8.73
CA ALA A 138 -1.47 -12.59 -8.46
C ALA A 138 -2.27 -11.56 -7.64
N LEU A 139 -3.56 -11.37 -7.97
CA LEU A 139 -4.46 -10.52 -7.20
C LEU A 139 -4.71 -11.06 -5.78
N MET A 140 -4.93 -12.36 -5.63
CA MET A 140 -5.19 -13.00 -4.33
C MET A 140 -3.98 -12.96 -3.40
N THR A 141 -2.77 -13.14 -3.94
CA THR A 141 -1.52 -13.18 -3.17
C THR A 141 -0.81 -11.82 -3.08
N ALA A 142 -1.41 -10.77 -3.63
CA ALA A 142 -0.82 -9.43 -3.74
C ALA A 142 0.58 -9.44 -4.42
N ASN A 143 0.75 -10.31 -5.44
CA ASN A 143 1.94 -10.29 -6.27
C ASN A 143 1.91 -9.09 -7.21
N TYR A 144 2.38 -7.93 -6.72
CA TYR A 144 2.31 -6.66 -7.46
C TYR A 144 3.05 -6.68 -8.79
N ILE A 145 4.11 -7.48 -8.94
CA ILE A 145 4.85 -7.62 -10.20
C ILE A 145 3.97 -8.30 -11.25
N GLY A 146 3.29 -9.39 -10.88
CA GLY A 146 2.32 -10.07 -11.74
C GLY A 146 1.12 -9.19 -12.05
N ILE A 147 0.59 -8.48 -11.05
CA ILE A 147 -0.53 -7.53 -11.22
C ILE A 147 -0.17 -6.45 -12.26
N LEU A 148 1.00 -5.83 -12.11
CA LEU A 148 1.48 -4.81 -13.06
C LEU A 148 1.71 -5.39 -14.46
N GLY A 149 2.33 -6.58 -14.55
CA GLY A 149 2.55 -7.26 -15.83
C GLY A 149 1.24 -7.48 -16.60
N TRP A 150 0.24 -8.07 -15.96
CA TRP A 150 -1.07 -8.30 -16.57
C TRP A 150 -1.84 -6.99 -16.83
N ALA A 151 -1.76 -6.02 -15.94
CA ALA A 151 -2.39 -4.72 -16.15
C ALA A 151 -1.79 -3.97 -17.36
N LEU A 152 -0.48 -4.08 -17.60
CA LEU A 152 0.18 -3.52 -18.78
C LEU A 152 -0.27 -4.23 -20.07
N ILE A 153 -0.36 -5.57 -20.06
CA ILE A 153 -0.81 -6.36 -21.21
C ILE A 153 -2.25 -6.02 -21.56
N ILE A 154 -3.16 -6.07 -20.57
CA ILE A 154 -4.59 -5.79 -20.78
C ILE A 154 -4.80 -4.32 -21.15
N GLY A 155 -4.15 -3.39 -20.44
CA GLY A 155 -4.21 -1.97 -20.75
C GLY A 155 -3.68 -1.64 -22.15
N GLY A 156 -2.61 -2.32 -22.57
CA GLY A 156 -2.05 -2.24 -23.93
C GLY A 156 -3.03 -2.73 -24.99
N ALA A 157 -3.66 -3.87 -24.78
CA ALA A 157 -4.71 -4.41 -25.66
C ALA A 157 -5.92 -3.45 -25.78
N LEU A 158 -6.32 -2.84 -24.69
CA LEU A 158 -7.42 -1.88 -24.64
C LEU A 158 -7.11 -0.51 -25.27
N ARG A 159 -5.84 -0.23 -25.65
CA ARG A 159 -5.50 1.03 -26.35
C ARG A 159 -6.25 1.20 -27.67
N HIS A 160 -6.58 0.10 -28.34
CA HIS A 160 -7.32 0.08 -29.62
C HIS A 160 -8.84 -0.08 -29.42
N ALA A 161 -9.30 -0.23 -28.18
CA ALA A 161 -10.71 -0.35 -27.87
C ALA A 161 -11.47 0.98 -28.06
N PRO A 162 -12.80 0.93 -28.31
CA PRO A 162 -13.64 2.10 -28.36
C PRO A 162 -13.57 2.95 -27.09
N MET A 163 -13.83 4.26 -27.21
CA MET A 163 -13.74 5.20 -26.09
C MET A 163 -14.62 4.80 -24.91
N ASN A 164 -15.84 4.32 -25.17
CA ASN A 164 -16.75 3.87 -24.14
C ASN A 164 -16.16 2.77 -23.25
N THR A 165 -15.41 1.82 -23.82
CA THR A 165 -14.73 0.76 -23.05
C THR A 165 -13.67 1.33 -22.14
N LYS A 166 -12.90 2.33 -22.60
CA LYS A 166 -11.89 3.02 -21.80
C LYS A 166 -12.49 3.82 -20.66
N GLU A 167 -13.62 4.47 -20.89
CA GLU A 167 -14.37 5.21 -19.89
C GLU A 167 -14.94 4.28 -18.80
N VAL A 168 -15.38 3.08 -19.17
CA VAL A 168 -15.81 2.07 -18.20
C VAL A 168 -14.65 1.65 -17.29
N MET A 169 -13.46 1.38 -17.85
CA MET A 169 -12.28 1.03 -17.06
C MET A 169 -11.88 2.15 -16.09
N GLU A 170 -11.94 3.40 -16.54
CA GLU A 170 -11.68 4.56 -15.68
C GLU A 170 -12.73 4.69 -14.58
N SER A 171 -14.00 4.51 -14.90
CA SER A 171 -15.10 4.57 -13.92
C SER A 171 -14.93 3.51 -12.84
N ILE A 172 -14.51 2.29 -13.20
CA ILE A 172 -14.19 1.22 -12.25
C ILE A 172 -13.02 1.63 -11.36
N ALA A 173 -11.91 2.11 -11.94
CA ALA A 173 -10.75 2.58 -11.19
C ALA A 173 -11.11 3.71 -10.22
N GLN A 174 -11.98 4.64 -10.64
CA GLN A 174 -12.45 5.74 -9.82
C GLN A 174 -13.38 5.28 -8.68
N ALA A 175 -14.25 4.31 -8.94
CA ALA A 175 -15.07 3.69 -7.90
C ALA A 175 -14.23 3.02 -6.83
N ILE A 176 -13.21 2.24 -7.23
CA ILE A 176 -12.27 1.60 -6.30
C ILE A 176 -11.48 2.65 -5.49
N THR A 177 -11.02 3.71 -6.14
CA THR A 177 -10.33 4.84 -5.47
C THR A 177 -11.25 5.49 -4.42
N THR A 178 -12.53 5.62 -4.72
CA THR A 178 -13.52 6.14 -3.77
C THR A 178 -13.67 5.23 -2.54
N VAL A 179 -13.71 3.91 -2.75
CA VAL A 179 -13.74 2.92 -1.65
C VAL A 179 -12.48 3.04 -0.78
N VAL A 180 -11.29 3.18 -1.40
CA VAL A 180 -10.05 3.45 -0.66
C VAL A 180 -10.16 4.74 0.16
N GLY A 181 -10.73 5.80 -0.41
CA GLY A 181 -10.99 7.04 0.30
C GLY A 181 -11.90 6.86 1.53
N TRP A 182 -12.89 5.97 1.44
CA TRP A 182 -13.73 5.62 2.59
C TRP A 182 -12.94 4.87 3.67
N ILE A 183 -12.11 3.88 3.26
CA ILE A 183 -11.26 3.15 4.21
C ILE A 183 -10.29 4.11 4.92
N ILE A 184 -9.68 5.04 4.19
CA ILE A 184 -8.76 6.03 4.75
C ILE A 184 -9.45 6.94 5.79
N ARG A 185 -10.73 7.21 5.67
CA ARG A 185 -11.49 7.97 6.68
C ARG A 185 -11.57 7.25 8.03
N PHE A 186 -11.40 5.93 8.06
CA PHE A 186 -11.30 5.14 9.29
C PHE A 186 -9.87 5.10 9.87
N ALA A 187 -8.89 5.71 9.20
CA ALA A 187 -7.51 5.72 9.65
C ALA A 187 -7.31 6.19 11.10
N PRO A 188 -7.99 7.21 11.63
CA PRO A 188 -7.83 7.59 13.02
C PRO A 188 -8.11 6.45 14.01
N LEU A 189 -9.17 5.68 13.76
CA LEU A 189 -9.53 4.51 14.60
C LEU A 189 -8.60 3.33 14.34
N GLY A 190 -8.25 3.09 13.07
CA GLY A 190 -7.31 2.04 12.67
C GLY A 190 -5.91 2.24 13.28
N ILE A 191 -5.38 3.46 13.21
CA ILE A 191 -4.06 3.81 13.76
C ILE A 191 -4.08 3.75 15.29
N MET A 192 -5.16 4.22 15.93
CA MET A 192 -5.35 4.06 17.37
C MET A 192 -5.22 2.59 17.78
N GLY A 193 -5.92 1.67 17.08
CA GLY A 193 -5.85 0.24 17.37
C GLY A 193 -4.49 -0.39 17.08
N LEU A 194 -3.81 0.02 16.02
CA LEU A 194 -2.46 -0.47 15.68
C LEU A 194 -1.44 -0.06 16.74
N VAL A 195 -1.49 1.18 17.21
CA VAL A 195 -0.57 1.68 18.23
C VAL A 195 -0.84 0.99 19.55
N ALA A 196 -2.11 0.80 19.92
CA ALA A 196 -2.48 0.03 21.11
C ALA A 196 -1.92 -1.39 21.05
N LEU A 197 -2.08 -2.09 19.92
CA LEU A 197 -1.55 -3.44 19.70
C LEU A 197 -0.02 -3.49 19.79
N SER A 198 0.65 -2.53 19.16
CA SER A 198 2.13 -2.49 19.15
C SER A 198 2.73 -2.31 20.53
N LEU A 199 2.10 -1.49 21.40
CA LEU A 199 2.60 -1.19 22.74
C LEU A 199 2.32 -2.30 23.76
N ILE A 200 1.27 -3.11 23.57
CA ILE A 200 0.98 -4.25 24.45
C ILE A 200 2.01 -5.38 24.27
N HIS A 201 2.61 -5.49 23.08
CA HIS A 201 3.58 -6.53 22.75
C HIS A 201 5.04 -6.12 22.97
N ILE A 202 5.30 -4.93 23.52
CA ILE A 202 6.62 -4.48 23.98
C ILE A 202 6.79 -4.75 25.46
#